data_6eaf6115cec88e843f931c7766c1903e
#
_entry.id   6eaf6115cec88e843f931c7766c1903e
#
_cell.length_a   1.000
_cell.length_b   1.000
_cell.length_c   1.000
_cell.angle_alpha   90.00
_cell.angle_beta   90.00
_cell.angle_gamma   90.00
#
_symmetry.space_group_name_H-M   'P 1'
#
loop_
_entity.id
_entity.type
_entity.pdbx_description
1 polymer ?
#
loop_
_entity_poly.entity_id
_entity_poly.type
_entity_poly.pdbx_seq_one_letter_code
_entity_poly.pdbx_strand_id
1 'polypeptide(L)'
;RVDSSVEILLKIKNTKDYLVRPDKWWIEREIISRSLIYKKKYELAYRIASNHGMTEGAEFAAAEWMSGWIALSFLDDPVLAKEHFENFYNNVGYPISTARGAYWLGKTYKKLGDKDLSYKWFKEATNYLTTYYGQLAFMEISPNEKFELSKDMIIQKEYRNYFFKKDLVKLIYLLDELDEDKYTKHILRHLANDDVSSGSEVLAAELATNIERFDFAIQISKIASYEKRFHNKYNYPIISTPKYINGRKIPDN
;
A
#
# COMPACT_ATOMS: atom_id res chain seq x y z
N ARG A 1 -4.64 23.80 -24.96
CA ARG A 1 -5.44 23.46 -23.74
C ARG A 1 -4.58 23.39 -22.48
N VAL A 2 -3.40 22.71 -22.49
CA VAL A 2 -2.54 22.61 -21.28
C VAL A 2 -2.04 23.99 -20.81
N ASP A 3 -1.58 24.83 -21.70
CA ASP A 3 -1.02 26.14 -21.35
C ASP A 3 -2.09 27.05 -20.72
N SER A 4 -3.32 27.08 -21.25
CA SER A 4 -4.44 27.81 -20.64
C SER A 4 -4.83 27.27 -19.26
N SER A 5 -4.79 25.93 -19.07
CA SER A 5 -5.05 25.33 -17.77
C SER A 5 -3.96 25.67 -16.75
N VAL A 6 -2.70 25.72 -17.18
CA VAL A 6 -1.57 26.18 -16.35
C VAL A 6 -1.76 27.61 -15.87
N GLU A 7 -2.14 28.53 -16.76
CA GLU A 7 -2.40 29.93 -16.39
C GLU A 7 -3.48 30.06 -15.32
N ILE A 8 -4.58 29.29 -15.46
CA ILE A 8 -5.66 29.26 -14.47
C ILE A 8 -5.14 28.75 -13.13
N LEU A 9 -4.48 27.58 -13.13
CA LEU A 9 -3.99 26.95 -11.89
C LEU A 9 -2.97 27.78 -11.16
N LEU A 10 -2.13 28.56 -11.87
CA LEU A 10 -1.16 29.47 -11.26
C LEU A 10 -1.79 30.72 -10.64
N LYS A 11 -2.97 31.13 -11.10
CA LYS A 11 -3.71 32.29 -10.57
C LYS A 11 -4.55 31.92 -9.33
N ILE A 12 -4.82 30.63 -9.09
CA ILE A 12 -5.61 30.20 -7.95
C ILE A 12 -4.81 30.38 -6.66
N LYS A 13 -5.38 31.16 -5.73
CA LYS A 13 -4.82 31.31 -4.38
C LYS A 13 -5.15 30.10 -3.52
N ASN A 14 -4.15 29.52 -2.87
CA ASN A 14 -4.31 28.35 -2.00
C ASN A 14 -4.66 28.69 -0.56
N THR A 15 -5.46 29.69 -0.33
CA THR A 15 -5.98 29.99 1.00
C THR A 15 -7.28 29.21 1.25
N LYS A 16 -7.51 28.82 2.49
CA LYS A 16 -8.75 28.12 2.91
C LYS A 16 -10.02 28.90 2.53
N ASP A 17 -9.93 30.23 2.55
CA ASP A 17 -11.05 31.11 2.21
C ASP A 17 -11.36 31.15 0.72
N TYR A 18 -10.39 30.82 -0.12
CA TYR A 18 -10.54 30.87 -1.58
C TYR A 18 -10.73 29.49 -2.20
N LEU A 19 -10.00 28.47 -1.72
CA LEU A 19 -10.01 27.12 -2.30
C LEU A 19 -10.84 26.17 -1.41
N VAL A 20 -12.16 26.12 -1.65
CA VAL A 20 -13.11 25.34 -0.82
C VAL A 20 -12.89 23.83 -0.91
N ARG A 21 -12.49 23.31 -2.05
CA ARG A 21 -12.32 21.88 -2.31
C ARG A 21 -10.97 21.62 -3.00
N PRO A 22 -9.83 21.79 -2.30
CA PRO A 22 -8.50 21.57 -2.86
C PRO A 22 -8.28 20.12 -3.34
N ASP A 23 -8.94 19.13 -2.71
CA ASP A 23 -8.93 17.74 -3.11
C ASP A 23 -9.46 17.54 -4.55
N LYS A 24 -10.49 18.26 -4.93
CA LYS A 24 -11.05 18.19 -6.30
C LYS A 24 -10.15 18.85 -7.34
N TRP A 25 -9.45 19.91 -6.95
CA TRP A 25 -8.47 20.57 -7.81
C TRP A 25 -7.20 19.73 -8.01
N TRP A 26 -6.91 18.81 -7.08
CA TRP A 26 -5.75 17.95 -7.20
C TRP A 26 -5.80 17.08 -8.46
N ILE A 27 -6.95 16.58 -8.85
CA ILE A 27 -7.11 15.74 -10.07
C ILE A 27 -6.56 16.49 -11.31
N GLU A 28 -6.95 17.74 -11.48
CA GLU A 28 -6.47 18.57 -12.60
C GLU A 28 -4.99 18.91 -12.47
N ARG A 29 -4.53 19.24 -11.25
CA ARG A 29 -3.11 19.52 -10.99
C ARG A 29 -2.23 18.33 -11.30
N GLU A 30 -2.63 17.12 -10.92
CA GLU A 30 -1.90 15.90 -11.19
C GLU A 30 -1.77 15.65 -12.70
N ILE A 31 -2.87 15.74 -13.45
CA ILE A 31 -2.88 15.54 -14.90
C ILE A 31 -1.97 16.56 -15.60
N ILE A 32 -2.10 17.83 -15.22
CA ILE A 32 -1.30 18.92 -15.81
C ILE A 32 0.19 18.76 -15.47
N SER A 33 0.52 18.44 -14.20
CA SER A 33 1.91 18.22 -13.77
C SER A 33 2.55 17.06 -14.55
N ARG A 34 1.86 15.93 -14.73
CA ARG A 34 2.35 14.81 -15.56
C ARG A 34 2.56 15.23 -17.02
N SER A 35 1.64 16.01 -17.60
CA SER A 35 1.79 16.54 -18.94
C SER A 35 2.99 17.47 -19.09
N LEU A 36 3.26 18.30 -18.05
CA LEU A 36 4.41 19.20 -18.03
C LEU A 36 5.74 18.44 -17.87
N ILE A 37 5.77 17.37 -17.06
CA ILE A 37 6.94 16.47 -16.96
C ILE A 37 7.25 15.86 -18.33
N TYR A 38 6.23 15.34 -19.03
CA TYR A 38 6.41 14.80 -20.38
C TYR A 38 6.98 15.84 -21.36
N LYS A 39 6.55 17.12 -21.22
CA LYS A 39 7.08 18.26 -22.00
C LYS A 39 8.41 18.81 -21.47
N LYS A 40 9.03 18.20 -20.49
CA LYS A 40 10.28 18.61 -19.83
C LYS A 40 10.21 20.02 -19.20
N LYS A 41 9.02 20.48 -18.82
CA LYS A 41 8.80 21.76 -18.11
C LYS A 41 8.74 21.51 -16.59
N TYR A 42 9.85 21.08 -16.00
CA TYR A 42 9.91 20.47 -14.67
C TYR A 42 9.59 21.47 -13.55
N GLU A 43 10.15 22.69 -13.58
CA GLU A 43 9.88 23.75 -12.59
C GLU A 43 8.38 24.11 -12.59
N LEU A 44 7.77 24.17 -13.77
CA LEU A 44 6.36 24.46 -13.88
C LEU A 44 5.50 23.31 -13.38
N ALA A 45 5.91 22.05 -13.66
CA ALA A 45 5.25 20.85 -13.14
C ALA A 45 5.28 20.84 -11.60
N TYR A 46 6.44 21.16 -11.02
CA TYR A 46 6.61 21.28 -9.59
C TYR A 46 5.68 22.36 -8.99
N ARG A 47 5.69 23.56 -9.55
CA ARG A 47 4.84 24.67 -9.08
C ARG A 47 3.35 24.32 -9.12
N ILE A 48 2.90 23.57 -10.12
CA ILE A 48 1.51 23.11 -10.20
C ILE A 48 1.22 22.03 -9.16
N ALA A 49 2.11 21.08 -8.95
CA ALA A 49 1.93 19.99 -8.00
C ALA A 49 1.98 20.46 -6.55
N SER A 50 3.03 21.23 -6.18
CA SER A 50 3.27 21.67 -4.80
C SER A 50 2.28 22.71 -4.30
N ASN A 51 1.66 23.47 -5.21
CA ASN A 51 0.70 24.51 -4.86
C ASN A 51 -0.74 23.93 -4.71
N HIS A 52 -0.91 22.83 -3.99
CA HIS A 52 -2.18 22.10 -3.90
C HIS A 52 -3.15 22.62 -2.82
N GLY A 53 -2.66 23.28 -1.77
CA GLY A 53 -3.48 23.89 -0.72
C GLY A 53 -4.19 22.92 0.23
N MET A 54 -3.82 21.63 0.20
CA MET A 54 -4.32 20.59 1.11
C MET A 54 -3.40 20.44 2.33
N THR A 55 -3.94 19.89 3.43
CA THR A 55 -3.19 19.64 4.67
C THR A 55 -3.26 18.18 5.13
N GLU A 56 -4.20 17.40 4.59
CA GLU A 56 -4.45 16.00 4.98
C GLU A 56 -5.21 15.26 3.88
N GLY A 57 -5.31 13.94 4.02
CA GLY A 57 -6.08 13.07 3.12
C GLY A 57 -5.24 12.40 2.05
N ALA A 58 -5.90 11.57 1.24
CA ALA A 58 -5.23 10.77 0.22
C ALA A 58 -4.66 11.65 -0.91
N GLU A 59 -5.38 12.69 -1.29
CA GLU A 59 -4.98 13.64 -2.33
C GLU A 59 -3.80 14.51 -1.86
N PHE A 60 -3.76 14.90 -0.58
CA PHE A 60 -2.60 15.56 0.03
C PHE A 60 -1.37 14.64 -0.08
N ALA A 61 -1.47 13.40 0.36
CA ALA A 61 -0.38 12.44 0.28
C ALA A 61 0.10 12.24 -1.18
N ALA A 62 -0.83 12.16 -2.15
CA ALA A 62 -0.48 12.05 -3.56
C ALA A 62 0.26 13.29 -4.08
N ALA A 63 -0.16 14.48 -3.63
CA ALA A 63 0.45 15.76 -4.02
C ALA A 63 1.87 15.92 -3.43
N GLU A 64 2.03 15.63 -2.16
CA GLU A 64 3.35 15.67 -1.50
C GLU A 64 4.31 14.67 -2.13
N TRP A 65 3.86 13.43 -2.36
CA TRP A 65 4.69 12.45 -3.03
C TRP A 65 5.11 12.90 -4.45
N MET A 66 4.18 13.42 -5.24
CA MET A 66 4.48 13.89 -6.60
C MET A 66 5.44 15.08 -6.58
N SER A 67 5.24 16.04 -5.68
CA SER A 67 6.11 17.21 -5.54
C SER A 67 7.53 16.80 -5.16
N GLY A 68 7.68 15.91 -4.18
CA GLY A 68 8.98 15.36 -3.79
C GLY A 68 9.64 14.58 -4.93
N TRP A 69 8.88 13.80 -5.67
CA TRP A 69 9.40 13.06 -6.82
C TRP A 69 9.88 13.98 -7.94
N ILE A 70 9.15 15.06 -8.24
CA ILE A 70 9.58 16.04 -9.24
C ILE A 70 10.85 16.75 -8.75
N ALA A 71 10.88 17.19 -7.50
CA ALA A 71 12.03 17.88 -6.92
C ALA A 71 13.29 17.01 -6.97
N LEU A 72 13.22 15.75 -6.54
CA LEU A 72 14.38 14.86 -6.51
C LEU A 72 14.83 14.41 -7.89
N SER A 73 13.87 14.04 -8.76
CA SER A 73 14.19 13.31 -10.00
C SER A 73 14.42 14.22 -11.20
N PHE A 74 13.87 15.42 -11.20
CA PHE A 74 13.89 16.30 -12.36
C PHE A 74 14.48 17.69 -12.08
N LEU A 75 14.36 18.21 -10.83
CA LEU A 75 14.96 19.50 -10.44
C LEU A 75 16.33 19.34 -9.78
N ASP A 76 16.70 18.13 -9.44
CA ASP A 76 17.95 17.82 -8.73
C ASP A 76 18.05 18.50 -7.35
N ASP A 77 16.92 18.77 -6.70
CA ASP A 77 16.81 19.43 -5.41
C ASP A 77 16.41 18.45 -4.30
N PRO A 78 17.39 17.80 -3.63
CA PRO A 78 17.10 16.86 -2.57
C PRO A 78 16.65 17.54 -1.27
N VAL A 79 16.95 18.83 -1.05
CA VAL A 79 16.49 19.56 0.14
C VAL A 79 14.99 19.77 0.07
N LEU A 80 14.52 20.24 -1.06
CA LEU A 80 13.11 20.45 -1.34
C LEU A 80 12.34 19.11 -1.34
N ALA A 81 12.91 18.08 -1.94
CA ALA A 81 12.32 16.75 -1.98
C ALA A 81 12.15 16.15 -0.59
N LYS A 82 13.11 16.37 0.33
CA LYS A 82 13.05 15.89 1.71
C LYS A 82 11.79 16.39 2.42
N GLU A 83 11.50 17.68 2.35
CA GLU A 83 10.33 18.28 3.01
C GLU A 83 9.03 17.62 2.55
N HIS A 84 8.87 17.43 1.25
CA HIS A 84 7.69 16.77 0.69
C HIS A 84 7.58 15.28 1.08
N PHE A 85 8.69 14.53 1.05
CA PHE A 85 8.64 13.12 1.43
C PHE A 85 8.45 12.93 2.94
N GLU A 86 8.94 13.82 3.80
CA GLU A 86 8.63 13.85 5.23
C GLU A 86 7.14 14.11 5.46
N ASN A 87 6.57 15.12 4.79
CA ASN A 87 5.13 15.40 4.84
C ASN A 87 4.32 14.19 4.38
N PHE A 88 4.70 13.58 3.26
CA PHE A 88 4.05 12.36 2.78
C PHE A 88 4.12 11.23 3.82
N TYR A 89 5.32 10.89 4.31
CA TYR A 89 5.53 9.77 5.22
C TYR A 89 4.75 9.94 6.53
N ASN A 90 4.73 11.15 7.09
CA ASN A 90 4.05 11.46 8.33
C ASN A 90 2.50 11.43 8.23
N ASN A 91 1.96 11.45 7.01
CA ASN A 91 0.51 11.47 6.76
C ASN A 91 -0.03 10.20 6.12
N VAL A 92 0.76 9.13 6.07
CA VAL A 92 0.32 7.83 5.56
C VAL A 92 0.49 6.73 6.61
N GLY A 93 -0.38 5.71 6.57
CA GLY A 93 -0.34 4.59 7.53
C GLY A 93 -0.39 3.21 6.87
N TYR A 94 -0.74 3.12 5.58
CA TYR A 94 -0.79 1.83 4.90
C TYR A 94 0.60 1.35 4.48
N PRO A 95 0.91 0.05 4.61
CA PRO A 95 2.22 -0.54 4.29
C PRO A 95 2.82 -0.09 2.96
N ILE A 96 2.00 -0.06 1.90
CA ILE A 96 2.43 0.36 0.55
C ILE A 96 2.90 1.82 0.55
N SER A 97 2.15 2.70 1.21
CA SER A 97 2.48 4.13 1.26
C SER A 97 3.64 4.42 2.21
N THR A 98 3.67 3.77 3.38
CA THR A 98 4.77 3.90 4.35
C THR A 98 6.09 3.43 3.74
N ALA A 99 6.10 2.25 3.09
CA ALA A 99 7.27 1.76 2.39
C ALA A 99 7.73 2.72 1.27
N ARG A 100 6.78 3.30 0.52
CA ARG A 100 7.09 4.29 -0.52
C ARG A 100 7.76 5.52 0.06
N GLY A 101 7.21 6.11 1.11
CA GLY A 101 7.76 7.29 1.77
C GLY A 101 9.15 7.03 2.32
N ALA A 102 9.33 5.93 3.04
CA ALA A 102 10.64 5.55 3.59
C ALA A 102 11.68 5.30 2.47
N TYR A 103 11.31 4.61 1.39
CA TYR A 103 12.22 4.40 0.24
C TYR A 103 12.67 5.73 -0.37
N TRP A 104 11.74 6.65 -0.65
CA TRP A 104 12.07 7.93 -1.26
C TRP A 104 12.86 8.84 -0.32
N LEU A 105 12.62 8.80 1.00
CA LEU A 105 13.50 9.44 1.99
C LEU A 105 14.89 8.83 1.96
N GLY A 106 15.03 7.52 1.90
CA GLY A 106 16.32 6.86 1.72
C GLY A 106 17.08 7.33 0.49
N LYS A 107 16.40 7.45 -0.66
CA LYS A 107 16.97 8.00 -1.91
C LYS A 107 17.38 9.47 -1.76
N THR A 108 16.56 10.25 -1.06
CA THR A 108 16.81 11.67 -0.84
C THR A 108 18.05 11.89 0.04
N TYR A 109 18.15 11.19 1.18
CA TYR A 109 19.32 11.27 2.05
C TYR A 109 20.59 10.71 1.38
N LYS A 110 20.47 9.68 0.53
CA LYS A 110 21.57 9.21 -0.31
C LYS A 110 22.11 10.33 -1.20
N LYS A 111 21.23 11.13 -1.79
CA LYS A 111 21.59 12.25 -2.65
C LYS A 111 22.14 13.45 -1.87
N LEU A 112 21.69 13.67 -0.63
CA LEU A 112 22.25 14.64 0.31
C LEU A 112 23.64 14.24 0.85
N GLY A 113 24.09 13.00 0.61
CA GLY A 113 25.36 12.48 1.09
C GLY A 113 25.32 11.92 2.52
N ASP A 114 24.16 11.92 3.17
CA ASP A 114 23.95 11.35 4.50
C ASP A 114 23.69 9.85 4.41
N LYS A 115 24.76 9.08 4.51
CA LYS A 115 24.71 7.62 4.38
C LYS A 115 23.96 6.94 5.53
N ASP A 116 24.08 7.47 6.74
CA ASP A 116 23.47 6.88 7.93
C ASP A 116 21.95 7.04 7.91
N LEU A 117 21.45 8.23 7.61
CA LEU A 117 20.02 8.45 7.45
C LEU A 117 19.47 7.74 6.21
N SER A 118 20.21 7.69 5.12
CA SER A 118 19.83 6.91 3.94
C SER A 118 19.63 5.44 4.29
N TYR A 119 20.60 4.81 4.97
CA TYR A 119 20.49 3.42 5.40
C TYR A 119 19.31 3.20 6.36
N LYS A 120 19.14 4.09 7.34
CA LYS A 120 18.02 4.04 8.29
C LYS A 120 16.67 4.03 7.59
N TRP A 121 16.46 4.91 6.60
CA TRP A 121 15.22 5.00 5.88
C TRP A 121 14.97 3.81 4.94
N PHE A 122 16.00 3.32 4.24
CA PHE A 122 15.85 2.07 3.49
C PHE A 122 15.54 0.90 4.42
N LYS A 123 16.19 0.83 5.58
CA LYS A 123 15.90 -0.22 6.59
C LYS A 123 14.46 -0.13 7.09
N GLU A 124 13.92 1.08 7.30
CA GLU A 124 12.49 1.25 7.62
C GLU A 124 11.59 0.70 6.53
N ALA A 125 11.87 0.98 5.26
CA ALA A 125 11.09 0.45 4.14
C ALA A 125 11.14 -1.09 4.06
N THR A 126 12.25 -1.73 4.43
CA THR A 126 12.38 -3.21 4.43
C THR A 126 11.48 -3.92 5.44
N ASN A 127 10.87 -3.21 6.39
CA ASN A 127 9.83 -3.77 7.25
C ASN A 127 8.58 -4.21 6.44
N TYR A 128 8.48 -3.84 5.16
CA TYR A 128 7.34 -4.08 4.29
C TYR A 128 7.74 -4.81 3.01
N LEU A 129 8.47 -5.93 3.12
CA LEU A 129 8.99 -6.71 1.97
C LEU A 129 7.90 -7.28 1.04
N THR A 130 6.64 -7.31 1.47
CA THR A 130 5.51 -7.65 0.61
C THR A 130 5.12 -6.52 -0.35
N THR A 131 5.76 -5.34 -0.23
CA THR A 131 5.51 -4.18 -1.10
C THR A 131 6.67 -3.95 -2.07
N TYR A 132 6.35 -3.36 -3.22
CA TYR A 132 7.35 -3.01 -4.24
C TYR A 132 8.49 -2.14 -3.67
N TYR A 133 8.17 -1.10 -2.90
CA TYR A 133 9.20 -0.20 -2.35
C TYR A 133 10.00 -0.83 -1.20
N GLY A 134 9.40 -1.76 -0.45
CA GLY A 134 10.14 -2.56 0.54
C GLY A 134 11.20 -3.43 -0.12
N GLN A 135 10.87 -4.07 -1.24
CA GLN A 135 11.81 -4.87 -2.01
C GLN A 135 12.91 -4.02 -2.66
N LEU A 136 12.55 -2.88 -3.26
CA LEU A 136 13.55 -1.94 -3.79
C LEU A 136 14.51 -1.45 -2.71
N ALA A 137 14.01 -1.14 -1.51
CA ALA A 137 14.84 -0.70 -0.39
C ALA A 137 15.79 -1.82 0.07
N PHE A 138 15.32 -3.08 0.09
CA PHE A 138 16.17 -4.22 0.38
C PHE A 138 17.33 -4.32 -0.62
N MET A 139 17.06 -4.16 -1.90
CA MET A 139 18.08 -4.18 -2.94
C MET A 139 19.10 -3.03 -2.81
N GLU A 140 18.73 -1.89 -2.23
CA GLU A 140 19.66 -0.77 -1.97
C GLU A 140 20.64 -1.07 -0.82
N ILE A 141 20.25 -1.87 0.19
CA ILE A 141 21.07 -2.16 1.37
C ILE A 141 21.71 -3.56 1.34
N SER A 142 21.15 -4.50 0.59
CA SER A 142 21.62 -5.88 0.45
C SER A 142 21.54 -6.35 -1.02
N PRO A 143 22.27 -5.72 -1.96
CA PRO A 143 22.08 -5.94 -3.40
C PRO A 143 22.42 -7.36 -3.88
N ASN A 144 23.21 -8.10 -3.12
CA ASN A 144 23.64 -9.47 -3.46
C ASN A 144 22.86 -10.56 -2.71
N GLU A 145 21.91 -10.18 -1.89
CA GLU A 145 21.12 -11.10 -1.09
C GLU A 145 19.72 -11.29 -1.68
N LYS A 146 19.14 -12.46 -1.44
CA LYS A 146 17.71 -12.69 -1.72
C LYS A 146 16.94 -12.33 -0.46
N PHE A 147 15.88 -11.55 -0.60
CA PHE A 147 14.98 -11.32 0.52
C PHE A 147 14.11 -12.57 0.76
N GLU A 148 13.89 -12.88 2.02
CA GLU A 148 12.93 -13.89 2.44
C GLU A 148 11.75 -13.19 3.10
N LEU A 149 10.55 -13.60 2.73
CA LEU A 149 9.34 -13.18 3.44
C LEU A 149 9.33 -13.87 4.81
N SER A 150 8.71 -13.22 5.80
CA SER A 150 8.56 -13.81 7.14
C SER A 150 7.93 -15.20 7.05
N LYS A 151 8.43 -16.13 7.86
CA LYS A 151 7.85 -17.47 7.97
C LYS A 151 6.44 -17.37 8.54
N ASP A 152 5.56 -18.25 8.07
CA ASP A 152 4.21 -18.35 8.62
C ASP A 152 4.25 -18.71 10.10
N MET A 153 3.29 -18.20 10.85
CA MET A 153 3.16 -18.46 12.28
C MET A 153 2.86 -19.96 12.53
N ILE A 154 3.57 -20.56 13.48
CA ILE A 154 3.30 -21.94 13.91
C ILE A 154 2.17 -21.90 14.93
N ILE A 155 1.04 -22.53 14.59
CA ILE A 155 -0.14 -22.60 15.45
C ILE A 155 -0.06 -23.85 16.34
N GLN A 156 -0.21 -23.66 17.65
CA GLN A 156 -0.27 -24.77 18.61
C GLN A 156 -1.49 -25.65 18.34
N LYS A 157 -1.29 -26.97 18.40
CA LYS A 157 -2.32 -27.96 18.06
C LYS A 157 -3.58 -27.82 18.93
N GLU A 158 -3.37 -27.52 20.21
CA GLU A 158 -4.43 -27.33 21.18
C GLU A 158 -5.31 -26.13 20.82
N TYR A 159 -4.71 -24.99 20.46
CA TYR A 159 -5.43 -23.79 20.05
C TYR A 159 -6.16 -24.02 18.73
N ARG A 160 -5.54 -24.68 17.75
CA ARG A 160 -6.20 -25.08 16.50
C ARG A 160 -7.46 -25.90 16.76
N ASN A 161 -7.35 -26.91 17.60
CA ASN A 161 -8.49 -27.78 17.96
C ASN A 161 -9.61 -27.00 18.68
N TYR A 162 -9.24 -26.07 19.55
CA TYR A 162 -10.18 -25.18 20.23
C TYR A 162 -10.88 -24.26 19.21
N PHE A 163 -10.13 -23.61 18.34
CA PHE A 163 -10.68 -22.70 17.33
C PHE A 163 -11.72 -23.37 16.44
N PHE A 164 -11.41 -24.52 15.87
CA PHE A 164 -12.32 -25.24 14.96
C PHE A 164 -13.53 -25.90 15.65
N LYS A 165 -13.57 -25.94 16.97
CA LYS A 165 -14.74 -26.38 17.75
C LYS A 165 -15.72 -25.26 18.07
N LYS A 166 -15.39 -24.00 17.84
CA LYS A 166 -16.26 -22.86 18.11
C LYS A 166 -17.56 -22.93 17.32
N ASP A 167 -18.65 -22.49 17.96
CA ASP A 167 -19.97 -22.51 17.30
C ASP A 167 -20.04 -21.54 16.11
N LEU A 168 -19.29 -20.42 16.16
CA LEU A 168 -19.17 -19.51 15.02
C LEU A 168 -18.49 -20.15 13.80
N VAL A 169 -17.56 -21.09 14.01
CA VAL A 169 -16.95 -21.85 12.90
C VAL A 169 -17.98 -22.80 12.29
N LYS A 170 -18.77 -23.49 13.11
CA LYS A 170 -19.88 -24.35 12.64
C LYS A 170 -20.91 -23.53 11.86
N LEU A 171 -21.22 -22.33 12.35
CA LEU A 171 -22.14 -21.41 11.68
C LEU A 171 -21.62 -20.98 10.31
N ILE A 172 -20.31 -20.76 10.15
CA ILE A 172 -19.71 -20.43 8.84
C ILE A 172 -19.93 -21.57 7.84
N TYR A 173 -19.68 -22.82 8.23
CA TYR A 173 -19.94 -23.96 7.33
C TYR A 173 -21.41 -24.09 6.95
N LEU A 174 -22.34 -23.84 7.90
CA LEU A 174 -23.78 -23.84 7.62
C LEU A 174 -24.18 -22.71 6.67
N LEU A 175 -23.62 -21.52 6.83
CA LEU A 175 -23.88 -20.38 5.91
C LEU A 175 -23.34 -20.65 4.51
N ASP A 176 -22.21 -21.32 4.40
CA ASP A 176 -21.62 -21.74 3.13
C ASP A 176 -22.50 -22.76 2.41
N GLU A 177 -23.02 -23.80 3.13
CA GLU A 177 -23.97 -24.76 2.59
C GLU A 177 -25.30 -24.12 2.11
N LEU A 178 -25.69 -22.99 2.72
CA LEU A 178 -26.91 -22.24 2.38
C LEU A 178 -26.67 -21.13 1.33
N ASP A 179 -25.44 -21.00 0.82
CA ASP A 179 -25.02 -19.92 -0.09
C ASP A 179 -25.31 -18.50 0.47
N GLU A 180 -25.15 -18.32 1.80
CA GLU A 180 -25.48 -17.09 2.53
C GLU A 180 -24.25 -16.32 2.95
N ASP A 181 -23.73 -15.50 2.07
CA ASP A 181 -22.48 -14.74 2.25
C ASP A 181 -22.57 -13.51 3.15
N LYS A 182 -23.76 -12.99 3.36
CA LYS A 182 -23.99 -11.70 4.01
C LYS A 182 -23.30 -11.57 5.36
N TYR A 183 -23.32 -12.62 6.16
CA TYR A 183 -22.79 -12.62 7.52
C TYR A 183 -21.39 -13.23 7.63
N THR A 184 -21.01 -14.08 6.71
CA THR A 184 -19.76 -14.85 6.69
C THR A 184 -18.53 -13.97 6.86
N LYS A 185 -18.45 -12.86 6.14
CA LYS A 185 -17.35 -11.90 6.25
C LYS A 185 -17.20 -11.29 7.65
N HIS A 186 -18.30 -10.94 8.29
CA HIS A 186 -18.28 -10.32 9.62
C HIS A 186 -17.88 -11.33 10.68
N ILE A 187 -18.38 -12.56 10.59
CA ILE A 187 -18.03 -13.64 11.52
C ILE A 187 -16.55 -14.02 11.37
N LEU A 188 -16.04 -14.13 10.15
CA LEU A 188 -14.62 -14.41 9.89
C LEU A 188 -13.72 -13.31 10.48
N ARG A 189 -14.09 -12.03 10.35
CA ARG A 189 -13.35 -10.92 10.96
C ARG A 189 -13.39 -10.96 12.48
N HIS A 190 -14.53 -11.31 13.06
CA HIS A 190 -14.63 -11.47 14.50
C HIS A 190 -13.72 -12.61 14.99
N LEU A 191 -13.77 -13.77 14.35
CA LEU A 191 -12.89 -14.91 14.64
C LEU A 191 -11.41 -14.57 14.47
N ALA A 192 -11.05 -13.78 13.46
CA ALA A 192 -9.68 -13.38 13.23
C ALA A 192 -9.12 -12.51 14.39
N ASN A 193 -9.96 -11.68 14.99
CA ASN A 193 -9.57 -10.77 16.08
C ASN A 193 -9.69 -11.36 17.48
N ASP A 194 -10.08 -12.62 17.62
CA ASP A 194 -10.39 -13.23 18.92
C ASP A 194 -9.12 -13.41 19.78
N ASP A 195 -8.08 -14.03 19.24
CA ASP A 195 -6.77 -14.19 19.89
C ASP A 195 -5.65 -14.20 18.84
N VAL A 196 -5.26 -12.99 18.44
CA VAL A 196 -4.24 -12.77 17.42
C VAL A 196 -2.90 -13.38 17.82
N SER A 197 -2.56 -13.35 19.11
CA SER A 197 -1.30 -13.87 19.64
C SER A 197 -1.18 -15.39 19.50
N SER A 198 -2.31 -16.10 19.57
CA SER A 198 -2.37 -17.55 19.36
C SER A 198 -2.61 -17.95 17.90
N GLY A 199 -2.82 -16.98 17.01
CA GLY A 199 -2.93 -17.21 15.55
C GLY A 199 -4.36 -17.30 15.03
N SER A 200 -5.33 -16.67 15.69
CA SER A 200 -6.73 -16.61 15.22
C SER A 200 -6.88 -16.07 13.80
N GLU A 201 -6.05 -15.10 13.40
CA GLU A 201 -6.02 -14.55 12.02
C GLU A 201 -5.68 -15.63 10.98
N VAL A 202 -4.67 -16.44 11.26
CA VAL A 202 -4.24 -17.53 10.38
C VAL A 202 -5.33 -18.59 10.25
N LEU A 203 -5.97 -18.95 11.38
CA LEU A 203 -7.03 -19.95 11.39
C LEU A 203 -8.32 -19.45 10.73
N ALA A 204 -8.66 -18.17 10.88
CA ALA A 204 -9.79 -17.57 10.18
C ALA A 204 -9.54 -17.47 8.66
N ALA A 205 -8.31 -17.15 8.23
CA ALA A 205 -7.94 -17.18 6.82
C ALA A 205 -7.93 -18.61 6.25
N GLU A 206 -7.51 -19.60 7.04
CA GLU A 206 -7.62 -21.02 6.69
C GLU A 206 -9.08 -21.45 6.54
N LEU A 207 -9.95 -21.08 7.48
CA LEU A 207 -11.38 -21.36 7.42
C LEU A 207 -12.01 -20.75 6.17
N ALA A 208 -11.68 -19.51 5.84
CA ALA A 208 -12.13 -18.86 4.61
C ALA A 208 -11.65 -19.62 3.35
N THR A 209 -10.42 -20.12 3.37
CA THR A 209 -9.88 -20.95 2.26
C THR A 209 -10.60 -22.29 2.15
N ASN A 210 -10.97 -22.93 3.27
CA ASN A 210 -11.66 -24.21 3.29
C ASN A 210 -13.07 -24.15 2.67
N ILE A 211 -13.73 -22.98 2.75
CA ILE A 211 -15.01 -22.71 2.08
C ILE A 211 -14.82 -22.00 0.72
N GLU A 212 -13.64 -22.10 0.12
CA GLU A 212 -13.25 -21.52 -1.17
C GLU A 212 -13.40 -20.00 -1.29
N ARG A 213 -13.53 -19.29 -0.16
CA ARG A 213 -13.62 -17.82 -0.10
C ARG A 213 -12.24 -17.20 0.05
N PHE A 214 -11.41 -17.35 -0.97
CA PHE A 214 -10.06 -16.79 -1.04
C PHE A 214 -10.05 -15.26 -0.90
N ASP A 215 -11.10 -14.59 -1.35
CA ASP A 215 -11.29 -13.14 -1.19
C ASP A 215 -11.32 -12.72 0.29
N PHE A 216 -11.97 -13.50 1.16
CA PHE A 216 -11.98 -13.24 2.60
C PHE A 216 -10.64 -13.57 3.26
N ALA A 217 -9.98 -14.66 2.85
CA ALA A 217 -8.65 -15.01 3.33
C ALA A 217 -7.63 -13.90 3.02
N ILE A 218 -7.64 -13.37 1.79
CA ILE A 218 -6.82 -12.23 1.37
C ILE A 218 -7.14 -10.98 2.20
N GLN A 219 -8.42 -10.68 2.45
CA GLN A 219 -8.79 -9.50 3.25
C GLN A 219 -8.29 -9.58 4.68
N ILE A 220 -8.41 -10.73 5.35
CA ILE A 220 -7.91 -10.96 6.71
C ILE A 220 -6.40 -10.75 6.75
N SER A 221 -5.67 -11.42 5.86
CA SER A 221 -4.21 -11.34 5.79
C SER A 221 -3.72 -9.93 5.42
N LYS A 222 -4.46 -9.21 4.57
CA LYS A 222 -4.17 -7.81 4.24
C LYS A 222 -4.32 -6.89 5.45
N ILE A 223 -5.35 -7.07 6.27
CA ILE A 223 -5.54 -6.29 7.50
C ILE A 223 -4.39 -6.57 8.48
N ALA A 224 -4.02 -7.83 8.68
CA ALA A 224 -2.88 -8.20 9.52
C ALA A 224 -1.57 -7.55 9.05
N SER A 225 -1.38 -7.42 7.74
CA SER A 225 -0.18 -6.79 7.17
C SER A 225 -0.04 -5.29 7.52
N TYR A 226 -1.13 -4.59 7.86
CA TYR A 226 -1.08 -3.21 8.32
C TYR A 226 -0.37 -3.07 9.66
N GLU A 227 -0.38 -4.14 10.46
CA GLU A 227 0.32 -4.24 11.72
C GLU A 227 1.61 -5.08 11.62
N LYS A 228 2.17 -5.18 10.42
CA LYS A 228 3.44 -5.89 10.12
C LYS A 228 3.38 -7.41 10.39
N ARG A 229 2.18 -8.01 10.45
CA ARG A 229 1.99 -9.46 10.51
C ARG A 229 1.66 -9.97 9.11
N PHE A 230 2.53 -10.82 8.55
CA PHE A 230 2.43 -11.29 7.18
C PHE A 230 2.09 -12.79 7.14
N HIS A 231 0.95 -13.12 6.55
CA HIS A 231 0.48 -14.49 6.33
C HIS A 231 0.56 -14.79 4.83
N ASN A 232 1.78 -15.10 4.36
CA ASN A 232 2.09 -15.15 2.94
C ASN A 232 1.24 -16.14 2.16
N LYS A 233 0.95 -17.33 2.74
CA LYS A 233 0.07 -18.34 2.16
C LYS A 233 -1.32 -17.80 1.81
N TYR A 234 -1.85 -16.89 2.62
CA TYR A 234 -3.20 -16.34 2.46
C TYR A 234 -3.22 -14.99 1.76
N ASN A 235 -2.12 -14.23 1.81
CA ASN A 235 -1.96 -13.01 1.01
C ASN A 235 -1.84 -13.31 -0.48
N TYR A 236 -1.22 -14.47 -0.81
CA TYR A 236 -0.96 -14.90 -2.19
C TYR A 236 -1.41 -16.35 -2.40
N PRO A 237 -2.73 -16.62 -2.35
CA PRO A 237 -3.23 -17.97 -2.50
C PRO A 237 -2.94 -18.51 -3.90
N ILE A 238 -2.42 -19.74 -3.96
CA ILE A 238 -2.25 -20.46 -5.22
C ILE A 238 -3.61 -21.10 -5.54
N ILE A 239 -4.29 -20.54 -6.53
CA ILE A 239 -5.59 -21.03 -7.00
C ILE A 239 -5.35 -21.87 -8.26
N SER A 240 -5.91 -23.09 -8.30
CA SER A 240 -5.87 -23.88 -9.53
C SER A 240 -6.77 -23.23 -10.58
N THR A 241 -6.16 -22.78 -11.68
CA THR A 241 -6.91 -22.25 -12.82
C THR A 241 -7.56 -23.36 -13.62
N PRO A 242 -8.78 -23.18 -14.15
CA PRO A 242 -9.38 -24.17 -15.02
C PRO A 242 -8.53 -24.36 -16.28
N LYS A 243 -8.26 -25.61 -16.66
CA LYS A 243 -7.47 -25.94 -17.85
C LYS A 243 -8.15 -25.54 -19.16
N TYR A 244 -9.46 -25.34 -19.14
CA TYR A 244 -10.29 -25.00 -20.30
C TYR A 244 -11.32 -23.94 -19.93
N ILE A 245 -11.52 -22.96 -20.79
CA ILE A 245 -12.65 -22.01 -20.73
C ILE A 245 -13.38 -22.11 -22.07
N ASN A 246 -14.69 -22.38 -22.04
CA ASN A 246 -15.55 -22.51 -23.23
C ASN A 246 -14.95 -23.48 -24.28
N GLY A 247 -14.41 -24.63 -23.83
CA GLY A 247 -13.83 -25.65 -24.70
C GLY A 247 -12.42 -25.32 -25.27
N ARG A 248 -11.86 -24.16 -24.95
CA ARG A 248 -10.50 -23.77 -25.37
C ARG A 248 -9.52 -24.02 -24.22
N LYS A 249 -8.40 -24.69 -24.52
CA LYS A 249 -7.29 -24.89 -23.57
C LYS A 249 -6.69 -23.53 -23.23
N ILE A 250 -6.52 -23.26 -21.91
CA ILE A 250 -5.77 -22.10 -21.44
C ILE A 250 -4.28 -22.45 -21.55
N PRO A 251 -3.42 -21.56 -22.11
CA PRO A 251 -1.98 -21.79 -22.12
C PRO A 251 -1.44 -22.01 -20.71
N ASP A 252 -0.59 -23.01 -20.55
CA ASP A 252 0.21 -23.19 -19.34
C ASP A 252 1.24 -22.03 -19.29
N ASN A 253 1.24 -21.20 -18.23
CA ASN A 253 2.22 -20.12 -18.03
C ASN A 253 3.50 -20.69 -17.44
#